data_3e506cfd3a8a1cbd449325e46b667ff6
#
_entry.id   3e506cfd3a8a1cbd449325e46b667ff6
#
_cell.length_a   1.000
_cell.length_b   1.000
_cell.length_c   1.000
_cell.angle_alpha   90.00
_cell.angle_beta   90.00
_cell.angle_gamma   90.00
#
_symmetry.space_group_name_H-M   'P 1'
#
loop_
_entity.id
_entity.type
_entity.pdbx_description
1 polymer ?
#
loop_
_entity_poly.entity_id
_entity_poly.type
_entity_poly.pdbx_seq_one_letter_code
_entity_poly.pdbx_strand_id
1 'polypeptide(L)'
;SCGFARLCGLNHARGKYHINIDSDTMYPPKYVETMVDALERPGVVSVSSLWSYIPDKDHSRFGLMFYETTRDIYLWMQSFKRPELSVRGLVFAYRTEYAQKTGIRTDIIRGEDGYLALQLKQFGKIAFVRSRKARAVTGYGTVGADGSLFDSFKVRVMKGLKSIGRIFTKKEEYIDEESNLIKKK
;
A
#
# COMPACT_ATOMS: atom_id res chain seq x y z
N SER A 1 7.49 -1.28 16.03
CA SER A 1 6.62 -1.55 14.88
C SER A 1 6.97 -0.60 13.74
N CYS A 2 6.64 -0.95 12.51
CA CYS A 2 6.86 -0.10 11.33
C CYS A 2 6.11 1.24 11.47
N GLY A 3 4.91 1.21 12.04
CA GLY A 3 4.10 2.41 12.29
C GLY A 3 4.80 3.42 13.20
N PHE A 4 5.52 2.96 14.23
CA PHE A 4 6.28 3.86 15.12
C PHE A 4 7.41 4.57 14.37
N ALA A 5 8.19 3.85 13.57
CA ALA A 5 9.27 4.44 12.78
C ALA A 5 8.74 5.49 11.78
N ARG A 6 7.63 5.18 11.10
CA ARG A 6 6.96 6.10 10.17
C ARG A 6 6.39 7.33 10.88
N LEU A 7 5.80 7.16 12.06
CA LEU A 7 5.32 8.29 12.87
C LEU A 7 6.48 9.21 13.30
N CYS A 8 7.59 8.63 13.73
CA CYS A 8 8.78 9.38 14.07
C CYS A 8 9.30 10.20 12.87
N GLY A 9 9.42 9.57 11.71
CA GLY A 9 9.79 10.25 10.46
C GLY A 9 8.82 11.36 10.08
N LEU A 10 7.51 11.10 10.18
CA LEU A 10 6.48 12.09 9.88
C LEU A 10 6.55 13.31 10.79
N ASN A 11 6.78 13.13 12.09
CA ASN A 11 6.88 14.22 13.06
C ASN A 11 8.10 15.14 12.81
N HIS A 12 9.16 14.59 12.20
CA HIS A 12 10.35 15.36 11.83
C HIS A 12 10.30 15.90 10.39
N ALA A 13 9.32 15.50 9.60
CA ALA A 13 9.20 15.92 8.21
C ALA A 13 8.85 17.42 8.11
N ARG A 14 9.63 18.16 7.29
CA ARG A 14 9.44 19.60 7.02
C ARG A 14 9.02 19.88 5.57
N GLY A 15 9.09 18.86 4.72
CA GLY A 15 8.72 18.99 3.31
C GLY A 15 7.20 19.04 3.12
N LYS A 16 6.74 19.67 2.04
CA LYS A 16 5.33 19.73 1.63
C LYS A 16 4.72 18.33 1.45
N TYR A 17 5.52 17.39 0.98
CA TYR A 17 5.14 16.00 0.71
C TYR A 17 6.01 15.04 1.51
N HIS A 18 5.40 13.99 1.98
CA HIS A 18 6.06 12.86 2.61
C HIS A 18 5.90 11.62 1.72
N ILE A 19 6.99 10.94 1.44
CA ILE A 19 7.02 9.72 0.63
C ILE A 19 7.63 8.60 1.46
N ASN A 20 6.90 7.53 1.66
CA ASN A 20 7.42 6.34 2.31
C ASN A 20 8.38 5.60 1.37
N ILE A 21 9.55 5.25 1.88
CA ILE A 21 10.59 4.48 1.17
C ILE A 21 10.99 3.32 2.07
N ASP A 22 10.83 2.09 1.57
CA ASP A 22 11.29 0.89 2.27
C ASP A 22 12.72 0.54 1.80
N SER A 23 13.60 0.17 2.73
CA SER A 23 15.03 -0.05 2.47
C SER A 23 15.34 -1.28 1.61
N ASP A 24 14.39 -2.21 1.49
CA ASP A 24 14.47 -3.44 0.69
C ASP A 24 13.76 -3.32 -0.67
N THR A 25 13.42 -2.11 -1.07
CA THR A 25 12.63 -1.82 -2.27
C THR A 25 13.40 -0.91 -3.22
N MET A 26 13.46 -1.27 -4.49
CA MET A 26 14.04 -0.45 -5.56
C MET A 26 13.00 0.45 -6.18
N TYR A 27 13.32 1.72 -6.30
CA TYR A 27 12.46 2.73 -6.90
C TYR A 27 13.02 3.21 -8.24
N PRO A 28 12.18 3.35 -9.28
CA PRO A 28 12.66 3.88 -10.55
C PRO A 28 13.10 5.34 -10.43
N PRO A 29 14.02 5.83 -11.29
CA PRO A 29 14.58 7.18 -11.19
C PRO A 29 13.54 8.30 -11.16
N LYS A 30 12.39 8.09 -11.79
CA LYS A 30 11.27 9.07 -11.84
C LYS A 30 10.18 8.81 -10.81
N TYR A 31 10.44 7.98 -9.81
CA TYR A 31 9.44 7.61 -8.81
C TYR A 31 8.94 8.84 -8.04
N VAL A 32 9.84 9.58 -7.43
CA VAL A 32 9.51 10.77 -6.62
C VAL A 32 8.79 11.83 -7.47
N GLU A 33 9.35 12.17 -8.63
CA GLU A 33 8.74 13.10 -9.58
C GLU A 33 7.30 12.71 -9.91
N THR A 34 7.07 11.45 -10.29
CA THR A 34 5.74 10.96 -10.69
C THR A 34 4.75 10.98 -9.53
N MET A 35 5.19 10.67 -8.31
CA MET A 35 4.33 10.71 -7.12
C MET A 35 3.98 12.15 -6.73
N VAL A 36 4.95 13.09 -6.82
CA VAL A 36 4.73 14.51 -6.56
C VAL A 36 3.79 15.12 -7.60
N ASP A 37 4.00 14.86 -8.89
CA ASP A 37 3.10 15.32 -9.96
C ASP A 37 1.65 14.89 -9.73
N ALA A 38 1.46 13.70 -9.19
CA ALA A 38 0.13 13.20 -8.85
C ALA A 38 -0.46 13.92 -7.62
N LEU A 39 0.36 14.27 -6.61
CA LEU A 39 -0.04 15.04 -5.43
C LEU A 39 -0.35 16.51 -5.74
N GLU A 40 0.24 17.06 -6.80
CA GLU A 40 -0.04 18.44 -7.24
C GLU A 40 -1.38 18.59 -7.96
N ARG A 41 -2.03 17.49 -8.33
CA ARG A 41 -3.36 17.53 -8.96
C ARG A 41 -4.39 18.12 -7.99
N PRO A 42 -5.36 18.90 -8.49
CA PRO A 42 -6.39 19.53 -7.65
C PRO A 42 -7.15 18.55 -6.76
N GLY A 43 -7.14 18.84 -5.46
CA GLY A 43 -7.86 18.06 -4.46
C GLY A 43 -7.22 16.72 -4.08
N VAL A 44 -6.02 16.38 -4.55
CA VAL A 44 -5.29 15.17 -4.17
C VAL A 44 -4.50 15.41 -2.89
N VAL A 45 -4.71 14.55 -1.90
CA VAL A 45 -4.03 14.60 -0.58
C VAL A 45 -3.07 13.46 -0.37
N SER A 46 -3.29 12.34 -1.03
CA SER A 46 -2.39 11.19 -0.99
C SER A 46 -2.42 10.39 -2.29
N VAL A 47 -1.35 9.66 -2.53
CA VAL A 47 -1.12 8.90 -3.76
C VAL A 47 -0.53 7.55 -3.41
N SER A 48 -1.01 6.51 -4.05
CA SER A 48 -0.39 5.19 -4.05
C SER A 48 -0.06 4.76 -5.47
N SER A 49 0.95 3.91 -5.63
CA SER A 49 1.31 3.34 -6.92
C SER A 49 1.34 1.81 -6.90
N LEU A 50 1.72 1.21 -8.02
CA LEU A 50 1.90 -0.22 -8.17
C LEU A 50 3.34 -0.63 -7.83
N TRP A 51 3.53 -1.91 -7.54
CA TRP A 51 4.84 -2.51 -7.32
C TRP A 51 4.94 -3.86 -8.02
N SER A 52 6.16 -4.34 -8.21
CA SER A 52 6.48 -5.65 -8.75
C SER A 52 7.37 -6.42 -7.79
N TYR A 53 7.44 -7.72 -7.98
CA TYR A 53 8.33 -8.60 -7.22
C TYR A 53 9.52 -9.05 -8.05
N ILE A 54 10.67 -9.22 -7.39
CA ILE A 54 11.85 -9.83 -7.99
C ILE A 54 11.60 -11.34 -8.08
N PRO A 55 11.72 -11.95 -9.27
CA PRO A 55 11.67 -13.41 -9.39
C PRO A 55 12.75 -14.08 -8.56
N ASP A 56 12.42 -15.20 -7.93
CA ASP A 56 13.35 -16.03 -7.17
C ASP A 56 13.27 -17.49 -7.63
N LYS A 57 13.98 -18.39 -6.92
CA LYS A 57 14.04 -19.81 -7.28
C LYS A 57 12.69 -20.51 -7.22
N ASP A 58 11.83 -20.06 -6.30
CA ASP A 58 10.52 -20.68 -6.02
C ASP A 58 9.39 -20.01 -6.82
N HIS A 59 9.65 -18.82 -7.38
CA HIS A 59 8.66 -17.96 -8.02
C HIS A 59 9.07 -17.61 -9.44
N SER A 60 8.52 -18.36 -10.40
CA SER A 60 8.82 -18.14 -11.81
C SER A 60 8.38 -16.75 -12.27
N ARG A 61 9.14 -16.19 -13.21
CA ARG A 61 8.86 -14.88 -13.81
C ARG A 61 7.45 -14.81 -14.42
N PHE A 62 7.00 -15.91 -15.02
CA PHE A 62 5.68 -15.98 -15.63
C PHE A 62 4.56 -16.01 -14.58
N GLY A 63 4.72 -16.81 -13.53
CA GLY A 63 3.76 -16.88 -12.40
C GLY A 63 3.61 -15.54 -11.69
N LEU A 64 4.73 -14.83 -11.46
CA LEU A 64 4.71 -13.49 -10.86
C LEU A 64 4.01 -12.48 -11.77
N MET A 65 4.27 -12.50 -13.07
CA MET A 65 3.62 -11.61 -14.03
C MET A 65 2.10 -11.79 -14.02
N PHE A 66 1.61 -13.03 -14.02
CA PHE A 66 0.19 -13.35 -13.95
C PHE A 66 -0.43 -12.86 -12.63
N TYR A 67 0.23 -13.16 -11.51
CA TYR A 67 -0.19 -12.70 -10.18
C TYR A 67 -0.25 -11.17 -10.09
N GLU A 68 0.80 -10.49 -10.54
CA GLU A 68 0.86 -9.02 -10.52
C GLU A 68 -0.23 -8.39 -11.39
N THR A 69 -0.46 -8.92 -12.59
CA THR A 69 -1.51 -8.42 -13.47
C THR A 69 -2.89 -8.52 -12.83
N THR A 70 -3.21 -9.68 -12.25
CA THR A 70 -4.50 -9.91 -11.56
C THR A 70 -4.65 -8.98 -10.35
N ARG A 71 -3.59 -8.85 -9.55
CA ARG A 71 -3.56 -7.93 -8.41
C ARG A 71 -3.74 -6.48 -8.85
N ASP A 72 -3.05 -6.07 -9.90
CA ASP A 72 -3.09 -4.69 -10.39
C ASP A 72 -4.48 -4.31 -10.91
N ILE A 73 -5.15 -5.22 -11.60
CA ILE A 73 -6.55 -5.06 -12.01
C ILE A 73 -7.45 -4.92 -10.79
N TYR A 74 -7.28 -5.79 -9.79
CA TYR A 74 -8.06 -5.74 -8.56
C TYR A 74 -7.86 -4.41 -7.81
N LEU A 75 -6.62 -3.97 -7.60
CA LEU A 75 -6.31 -2.71 -6.93
C LEU A 75 -6.87 -1.50 -7.70
N TRP A 76 -6.82 -1.55 -9.04
CA TRP A 76 -7.39 -0.52 -9.88
C TRP A 76 -8.93 -0.45 -9.71
N MET A 77 -9.63 -1.57 -9.77
CA MET A 77 -11.07 -1.61 -9.53
C MET A 77 -11.43 -1.10 -8.12
N GLN A 78 -10.68 -1.52 -7.12
CA GLN A 78 -10.86 -1.10 -5.73
C GLN A 78 -10.64 0.40 -5.55
N SER A 79 -9.70 1.00 -6.28
CA SER A 79 -9.36 2.42 -6.18
C SER A 79 -10.51 3.36 -6.59
N PHE A 80 -11.53 2.90 -7.32
CA PHE A 80 -12.70 3.71 -7.65
C PHE A 80 -13.66 3.92 -6.49
N LYS A 81 -13.87 2.89 -5.66
CA LYS A 81 -14.85 2.94 -4.56
C LYS A 81 -14.19 3.09 -3.19
N ARG A 82 -13.09 2.36 -2.98
CA ARG A 82 -12.39 2.26 -1.70
C ARG A 82 -10.87 2.43 -1.91
N PRO A 83 -10.40 3.61 -2.37
CA PRO A 83 -8.99 3.82 -2.70
C PRO A 83 -8.06 3.61 -1.49
N GLU A 84 -8.52 3.84 -0.27
CA GLU A 84 -7.77 3.59 0.96
C GLU A 84 -7.36 2.12 1.13
N LEU A 85 -8.14 1.18 0.60
CA LEU A 85 -7.82 -0.25 0.65
C LEU A 85 -6.73 -0.65 -0.37
N SER A 86 -6.49 0.19 -1.37
CA SER A 86 -5.46 -0.03 -2.40
C SER A 86 -4.08 0.53 -2.00
N VAL A 87 -3.99 1.22 -0.88
CA VAL A 87 -2.73 1.80 -0.39
C VAL A 87 -1.83 0.71 0.20
N ARG A 88 -0.52 0.85 -0.04
CA ARG A 88 0.53 0.03 0.57
C ARG A 88 1.70 0.92 0.94
N GLY A 89 2.26 0.70 2.12
CA GLY A 89 3.29 1.56 2.70
C GLY A 89 4.50 1.79 1.83
N LEU A 90 4.96 0.76 1.15
CA LEU A 90 6.13 0.84 0.27
C LEU A 90 5.95 1.77 -0.95
N VAL A 91 4.72 2.12 -1.32
CA VAL A 91 4.40 2.95 -2.50
C VAL A 91 3.37 4.03 -2.16
N PHE A 92 3.52 4.67 -1.01
CA PHE A 92 2.59 5.65 -0.49
C PHE A 92 3.24 7.01 -0.29
N ALA A 93 2.58 8.04 -0.80
CA ALA A 93 2.98 9.43 -0.64
C ALA A 93 1.76 10.29 -0.26
N TYR A 94 1.99 11.35 0.50
CA TYR A 94 0.90 12.21 1.00
C TYR A 94 1.38 13.61 1.36
N ARG A 95 0.44 14.53 1.51
CA ARG A 95 0.71 15.87 2.02
C ARG A 95 1.04 15.80 3.50
N THR A 96 2.23 16.27 3.86
CA THR A 96 2.78 16.20 5.22
C THR A 96 1.86 16.85 6.24
N GLU A 97 1.34 18.03 5.96
CA GLU A 97 0.48 18.81 6.88
C GLU A 97 -0.77 18.03 7.34
N TYR A 98 -1.43 17.30 6.43
CA TYR A 98 -2.63 16.54 6.77
C TYR A 98 -2.29 15.25 7.53
N ALA A 99 -1.20 14.61 7.16
CA ALA A 99 -0.74 13.40 7.86
C ALA A 99 -0.28 13.73 9.29
N GLN A 100 0.38 14.87 9.51
CA GLN A 100 0.76 15.33 10.85
C GLN A 100 -0.46 15.66 11.72
N LYS A 101 -1.55 16.17 11.13
CA LYS A 101 -2.82 16.41 11.85
C LYS A 101 -3.52 15.12 12.28
N THR A 102 -3.44 14.07 11.46
CA THR A 102 -4.11 12.79 11.75
C THR A 102 -3.25 11.85 12.59
N GLY A 103 -1.93 11.89 12.43
CA GLY A 103 -0.99 10.94 13.01
C GLY A 103 -1.04 9.56 12.34
N ILE A 104 -0.10 8.71 12.70
CA ILE A 104 -0.03 7.30 12.28
C ILE A 104 -0.29 6.42 13.49
N ARG A 105 -1.18 5.44 13.37
CA ARG A 105 -1.45 4.48 14.44
C ARG A 105 -0.24 3.57 14.66
N THR A 106 0.16 3.44 15.91
CA THR A 106 1.30 2.61 16.36
C THR A 106 0.87 1.38 17.15
N ASP A 107 -0.41 1.32 17.50
CA ASP A 107 -1.07 0.27 18.27
C ASP A 107 -1.54 -0.91 17.41
N ILE A 108 -1.55 -0.75 16.10
CA ILE A 108 -1.86 -1.80 15.13
C ILE A 108 -0.58 -2.39 14.54
N ILE A 109 -0.64 -3.65 14.19
CA ILE A 109 0.53 -4.37 13.69
C ILE A 109 0.67 -4.26 12.18
N ARG A 110 -0.46 -4.27 11.47
CA ARG A 110 -0.52 -4.11 10.01
C ARG A 110 -1.69 -3.23 9.62
N GLY A 111 -1.50 -2.48 8.56
CA GLY A 111 -2.55 -1.68 7.94
C GLY A 111 -2.58 -0.24 8.41
N GLU A 112 -1.54 0.21 9.09
CA GLU A 112 -1.35 1.60 9.48
C GLU A 112 -1.44 2.56 8.30
N ASP A 113 -0.95 2.12 7.12
CA ASP A 113 -1.00 2.91 5.88
C ASP A 113 -2.44 3.07 5.36
N GLY A 114 -3.20 1.98 5.36
CA GLY A 114 -4.61 2.00 4.97
C GLY A 114 -5.45 2.83 5.94
N TYR A 115 -5.16 2.77 7.24
CA TYR A 115 -5.80 3.62 8.22
C TYR A 115 -5.47 5.10 8.00
N LEU A 116 -4.19 5.44 7.80
CA LEU A 116 -3.78 6.80 7.47
C LEU A 116 -4.46 7.29 6.19
N ALA A 117 -4.49 6.47 5.15
CA ALA A 117 -5.17 6.78 3.90
C ALA A 117 -6.67 7.06 4.11
N LEU A 118 -7.35 6.26 4.95
CA LEU A 118 -8.74 6.48 5.31
C LEU A 118 -8.94 7.84 6.02
N GLN A 119 -8.06 8.19 6.95
CA GLN A 119 -8.11 9.48 7.64
C GLN A 119 -7.84 10.65 6.69
N LEU A 120 -6.90 10.50 5.77
CA LEU A 120 -6.57 11.53 4.79
C LEU A 120 -7.73 11.84 3.81
N LYS A 121 -8.66 10.91 3.58
CA LYS A 121 -9.84 11.13 2.74
C LYS A 121 -10.70 12.32 3.17
N GLN A 122 -10.72 12.68 4.44
CA GLN A 122 -11.47 13.83 4.92
C GLN A 122 -10.92 15.18 4.36
N PHE A 123 -9.67 15.21 3.95
CA PHE A 123 -9.01 16.40 3.39
C PHE A 123 -9.01 16.43 1.87
N GLY A 124 -9.34 15.31 1.20
CA GLY A 124 -9.37 15.27 -0.26
C GLY A 124 -9.30 13.86 -0.85
N LYS A 125 -8.88 13.79 -2.10
CA LYS A 125 -8.88 12.55 -2.90
C LYS A 125 -7.59 11.76 -2.71
N ILE A 126 -7.71 10.43 -2.74
CA ILE A 126 -6.59 9.51 -2.89
C ILE A 126 -6.44 9.19 -4.37
N ALA A 127 -5.29 9.51 -4.97
CA ALA A 127 -4.99 9.15 -6.35
C ALA A 127 -4.24 7.81 -6.42
N PHE A 128 -4.45 7.10 -7.52
CA PHE A 128 -3.79 5.83 -7.79
C PHE A 128 -2.99 5.92 -9.10
N VAL A 129 -1.65 5.79 -9.01
CA VAL A 129 -0.74 5.92 -10.14
C VAL A 129 -0.39 4.55 -10.70
N ARG A 130 -0.67 4.35 -11.99
CA ARG A 130 -0.41 3.09 -12.72
C ARG A 130 0.84 3.14 -13.60
N SER A 131 1.52 4.29 -13.62
CA SER A 131 2.69 4.49 -14.47
C SER A 131 3.85 3.56 -14.07
N ARG A 132 4.53 2.98 -15.04
CA ARG A 132 5.79 2.26 -14.82
C ARG A 132 6.88 3.14 -14.20
N LYS A 133 6.82 4.46 -14.39
CA LYS A 133 7.74 5.43 -13.78
C LYS A 133 7.61 5.52 -12.26
N ALA A 134 6.50 5.04 -11.69
CA ALA A 134 6.26 4.96 -10.25
C ALA A 134 6.09 3.52 -9.75
N ARG A 135 6.41 2.50 -10.55
CA ARG A 135 6.31 1.10 -10.14
C ARG A 135 7.58 0.68 -9.41
N ALA A 136 7.50 0.54 -8.09
CA ALA A 136 8.58 0.03 -7.26
C ALA A 136 8.81 -1.48 -7.50
N VAL A 137 9.99 -1.99 -7.14
CA VAL A 137 10.34 -3.41 -7.23
C VAL A 137 10.89 -3.87 -5.88
N THR A 138 10.29 -4.90 -5.29
CA THR A 138 10.67 -5.42 -3.97
C THR A 138 10.86 -6.94 -3.98
N GLY A 139 11.50 -7.46 -2.95
CA GLY A 139 11.65 -8.89 -2.75
C GLY A 139 10.34 -9.57 -2.34
N TYR A 140 10.25 -10.87 -2.54
CA TYR A 140 9.05 -11.67 -2.19
C TYR A 140 9.01 -12.08 -0.71
N GLY A 141 10.00 -11.68 0.11
CA GLY A 141 10.27 -12.20 1.45
C GLY A 141 9.11 -12.21 2.45
N THR A 142 8.27 -11.18 2.48
CA THR A 142 7.11 -11.15 3.40
C THR A 142 5.90 -11.94 2.89
N VAL A 143 5.85 -12.22 1.60
CA VAL A 143 4.76 -13.01 0.99
C VAL A 143 5.08 -14.51 1.05
N GLY A 144 6.36 -14.89 1.01
CA GLY A 144 6.83 -16.27 1.13
C GLY A 144 6.54 -16.92 2.49
N ALA A 145 6.22 -16.13 3.52
CA ALA A 145 5.78 -16.65 4.83
C ALA A 145 4.40 -17.32 4.79
N ASP A 146 3.61 -17.12 3.73
CA ASP A 146 2.27 -17.70 3.55
C ASP A 146 2.28 -19.06 2.78
N GLY A 147 3.45 -19.63 2.47
CA GLY A 147 3.60 -20.89 1.73
C GLY A 147 3.80 -20.70 0.22
N SER A 148 3.30 -21.63 -0.60
CA SER A 148 3.49 -21.58 -2.05
C SER A 148 2.75 -20.38 -2.69
N LEU A 149 3.17 -19.97 -3.91
CA LEU A 149 2.46 -18.94 -4.71
C LEU A 149 0.97 -19.24 -4.84
N PHE A 150 0.63 -20.52 -4.98
CA PHE A 150 -0.75 -20.96 -5.16
C PHE A 150 -1.56 -20.78 -3.87
N ASP A 151 -0.98 -21.09 -2.72
CA ASP A 151 -1.63 -20.93 -1.42
C ASP A 151 -1.77 -19.45 -1.06
N SER A 152 -0.72 -18.66 -1.30
CA SER A 152 -0.77 -17.20 -1.15
C SER A 152 -1.80 -16.57 -2.09
N PHE A 153 -1.90 -17.05 -3.33
CA PHE A 153 -2.90 -16.60 -4.30
C PHE A 153 -4.32 -16.98 -3.85
N LYS A 154 -4.53 -18.25 -3.44
CA LYS A 154 -5.83 -18.73 -2.95
C LYS A 154 -6.30 -17.96 -1.73
N VAL A 155 -5.42 -17.76 -0.74
CA VAL A 155 -5.73 -16.99 0.48
C VAL A 155 -6.06 -15.53 0.11
N ARG A 156 -5.34 -14.93 -0.81
CA ARG A 156 -5.57 -13.53 -1.22
C ARG A 156 -6.79 -13.37 -2.11
N VAL A 157 -7.06 -14.32 -3.00
CA VAL A 157 -8.30 -14.37 -3.80
C VAL A 157 -9.51 -14.58 -2.89
N MET A 158 -9.43 -15.48 -1.91
CA MET A 158 -10.51 -15.67 -0.93
C MET A 158 -10.70 -14.44 -0.02
N LYS A 159 -9.61 -13.82 0.43
CA LYS A 159 -9.67 -12.51 1.13
C LYS A 159 -10.23 -11.42 0.21
N GLY A 160 -9.85 -11.41 -1.06
CA GLY A 160 -10.37 -10.52 -2.09
C GLY A 160 -11.86 -10.72 -2.33
N LEU A 161 -12.33 -11.95 -2.48
CA LEU A 161 -13.75 -12.28 -2.65
C LEU A 161 -14.57 -11.91 -1.41
N LYS A 162 -14.06 -12.17 -0.20
CA LYS A 162 -14.66 -11.67 1.05
C LYS A 162 -14.65 -10.13 1.13
N SER A 163 -13.64 -9.50 0.55
CA SER A 163 -13.50 -8.04 0.48
C SER A 163 -14.42 -7.41 -0.59
N ILE A 164 -14.80 -8.14 -1.65
CA ILE A 164 -15.80 -7.67 -2.62
C ILE A 164 -17.12 -7.39 -1.92
N GLY A 165 -17.54 -8.23 -0.99
CA GLY A 165 -18.69 -7.95 -0.13
C GLY A 165 -18.50 -6.66 0.70
N ARG A 166 -17.29 -6.35 1.15
CA ARG A 166 -16.95 -5.13 1.90
C ARG A 166 -16.88 -3.87 1.02
N ILE A 167 -16.60 -4.01 -0.28
CA ILE A 167 -16.64 -2.88 -1.24
C ILE A 167 -18.04 -2.30 -1.33
N PHE A 168 -19.07 -3.12 -1.11
CA PHE A 168 -20.49 -2.75 -1.18
C PHE A 168 -21.10 -2.41 0.19
N THR A 169 -20.45 -2.76 1.30
CA THR A 169 -20.93 -2.43 2.65
C THR A 169 -20.14 -1.25 3.23
N LYS A 170 -20.86 -0.20 3.66
CA LYS A 170 -20.34 0.94 4.40
C LYS A 170 -19.92 0.50 5.82
N LYS A 171 -18.73 -0.07 5.98
CA LYS A 171 -18.12 -0.20 7.31
C LYS A 171 -16.89 0.68 7.36
N GLU A 172 -16.98 1.73 8.16
CA GLU A 172 -15.91 2.70 8.42
C GLU A 172 -14.89 2.20 9.46
N GLU A 173 -15.08 1.02 10.03
CA GLU A 173 -14.14 0.45 10.99
C GLU A 173 -12.98 -0.23 10.26
N TYR A 174 -11.79 0.27 10.55
CA TYR A 174 -10.55 -0.37 10.15
C TYR A 174 -10.26 -1.53 11.11
N ILE A 175 -10.19 -2.74 10.58
CA ILE A 175 -9.84 -3.95 11.34
C ILE A 175 -8.35 -4.23 11.15
N ASP A 176 -7.61 -4.33 12.26
CA ASP A 176 -6.21 -4.77 12.24
C ASP A 176 -6.09 -6.14 11.56
N GLU A 177 -5.24 -6.24 10.53
CA GLU A 177 -5.00 -7.50 9.85
C GLU A 177 -4.09 -8.39 10.70
N GLU A 178 -4.67 -9.31 11.47
CA GLU A 178 -3.90 -10.35 12.15
C GLU A 178 -3.02 -11.12 11.17
N SER A 179 -1.72 -11.12 11.43
CA SER A 179 -0.73 -11.84 10.64
C SER A 179 -0.34 -13.14 11.35
N ASN A 180 -0.31 -14.24 10.62
CA ASN A 180 0.21 -15.54 11.12
C ASN A 180 1.68 -15.47 11.56
N LEU A 181 2.42 -14.43 11.17
CA LEU A 181 3.82 -14.20 11.59
C LEU A 181 3.95 -13.86 13.09
N ILE A 182 2.87 -13.49 13.78
CA ILE A 182 2.90 -13.05 15.18
C ILE A 182 2.51 -14.17 16.13
N LYS A 183 1.89 -15.25 15.65
CA LYS A 183 1.53 -16.42 16.47
C LYS A 183 2.69 -17.38 16.76
N LYS A 184 3.93 -17.03 16.38
CA LYS A 184 5.13 -17.78 16.72
C LYS A 184 6.01 -16.98 17.68
N LYS A 185 5.57 -16.87 18.91
CA LYS A 185 6.41 -16.74 20.11
C LYS A 185 5.81 -17.55 21.25
#